data_624e0f65519b4fe78264a7d3c5f9c5b0
#
_entry.id   624e0f65519b4fe78264a7d3c5f9c5b0
#
_cell.length_a   1.000
_cell.length_b   1.000
_cell.length_c   1.000
_cell.angle_alpha   90.00
_cell.angle_beta   90.00
_cell.angle_gamma   90.00
#
_symmetry.space_group_name_H-M   'P 1'
#
loop_
_entity.id
_entity.type
_entity.pdbx_description
1 polymer ?
#
loop_
_entity_poly.entity_id
_entity_poly.type
_entity_poly.pdbx_seq_one_letter_code
_entity_poly.pdbx_strand_id
1 'polypeptide(L)'
;MESKWRKALLSTFKTFALHLKPSPFMTIFSKIVAGEIKAHIVAETVEYLAFLDVQPLTAGHVLVIPKIETDYIFDMEEDLYVGLWMFAKIVAKGLKVAFPCRKVGVSVIGLEVPHAHIHLIPMNNVSDMNFSKEKLSPTQEELAEAAEKIKQALLEE
;
A
#
# COMPACT_ATOMS: atom_id res chain seq x y z
N MET A 1 17.91 -3.01 20.11
CA MET A 1 18.80 -2.25 19.18
C MET A 1 17.94 -1.66 18.09
N GLU A 2 17.53 -0.39 18.25
CA GLU A 2 16.79 0.31 17.19
C GLU A 2 17.69 0.41 15.96
N SER A 3 17.22 -0.13 14.82
CA SER A 3 18.00 -0.14 13.61
C SER A 3 18.30 1.31 13.16
N LYS A 4 19.53 1.53 12.70
CA LYS A 4 20.03 2.81 12.18
C LYS A 4 19.08 3.45 11.13
N TRP A 5 18.25 2.63 10.50
CA TRP A 5 17.26 3.01 9.49
C TRP A 5 15.99 3.65 10.07
N ARG A 6 15.58 3.28 11.30
CA ARG A 6 14.44 3.91 11.99
C ARG A 6 14.72 5.38 12.32
N LYS A 7 15.96 5.69 12.73
CA LYS A 7 16.38 7.07 13.00
C LYS A 7 16.53 7.90 11.72
N ALA A 8 17.01 7.29 10.64
CA ALA A 8 17.11 7.97 9.34
C ALA A 8 15.73 8.31 8.76
N LEU A 9 14.75 7.40 8.84
CA LEU A 9 13.37 7.67 8.43
C LEU A 9 12.71 8.80 9.22
N LEU A 10 13.01 8.93 10.51
CA LEU A 10 12.43 9.97 11.37
C LEU A 10 13.14 11.34 11.27
N SER A 11 14.41 11.39 10.82
CA SER A 11 15.18 12.62 10.76
C SER A 11 15.10 13.38 9.43
N THR A 12 14.69 12.72 8.35
CA THR A 12 14.60 13.34 7.01
C THR A 12 13.24 14.02 6.75
N PHE A 13 12.29 13.92 7.70
CA PHE A 13 10.94 14.47 7.55
C PHE A 13 10.84 15.94 8.03
N LYS A 14 11.77 16.81 7.67
CA LYS A 14 11.57 18.24 7.82
C LYS A 14 11.28 18.88 6.47
N THR A 15 9.99 19.18 6.28
CA THR A 15 9.44 20.29 5.50
C THR A 15 9.75 20.29 3.99
N PHE A 16 8.90 19.63 3.23
CA PHE A 16 8.62 20.12 1.88
C PHE A 16 7.10 20.08 1.64
N ALA A 17 6.40 21.09 2.14
CA ALA A 17 5.03 21.36 1.74
C ALA A 17 5.05 21.96 0.33
N LEU A 18 5.17 21.10 -0.67
CA LEU A 18 4.91 21.49 -2.05
C LEU A 18 3.41 21.75 -2.19
N HIS A 19 3.06 23.00 -2.48
CA HIS A 19 1.76 23.39 -2.99
C HIS A 19 1.59 22.80 -4.40
N LEU A 20 1.29 21.51 -4.48
CA LEU A 20 0.81 20.91 -5.71
C LEU A 20 -0.63 21.34 -5.88
N LYS A 21 -0.93 22.05 -6.96
CA LYS A 21 -2.31 22.33 -7.36
C LYS A 21 -3.01 20.99 -7.54
N PRO A 22 -4.19 20.76 -6.93
CA PRO A 22 -4.93 19.55 -7.15
C PRO A 22 -5.21 19.40 -8.64
N SER A 23 -4.92 18.22 -9.20
CA SER A 23 -5.37 17.85 -10.53
C SER A 23 -6.90 18.03 -10.58
N PRO A 24 -7.48 18.57 -11.66
CA PRO A 24 -8.93 18.72 -11.78
C PRO A 24 -9.69 17.37 -11.77
N PHE A 25 -8.99 16.27 -11.87
CA PHE A 25 -9.54 14.92 -11.81
C PHE A 25 -8.78 14.11 -10.75
N MET A 26 -9.31 14.12 -9.52
CA MET A 26 -8.78 13.29 -8.44
C MET A 26 -9.10 11.81 -8.72
N THR A 27 -8.07 10.97 -8.66
CA THR A 27 -8.28 9.51 -8.73
C THR A 27 -9.04 9.01 -7.50
N ILE A 28 -9.60 7.80 -7.57
CA ILE A 28 -10.22 7.16 -6.42
C ILE A 28 -9.24 7.05 -5.23
N PHE A 29 -7.95 6.84 -5.50
CA PHE A 29 -6.93 6.77 -4.46
C PHE A 29 -6.60 8.13 -3.86
N SER A 30 -6.59 9.20 -4.65
CA SER A 30 -6.47 10.56 -4.12
C SER A 30 -7.64 10.92 -3.21
N LYS A 31 -8.85 10.46 -3.50
CA LYS A 31 -10.02 10.62 -2.64
C LYS A 31 -9.90 9.82 -1.34
N ILE A 32 -9.29 8.63 -1.37
CA ILE A 32 -8.98 7.87 -0.16
C ILE A 32 -7.96 8.64 0.71
N VAL A 33 -6.89 9.17 0.10
CA VAL A 33 -5.89 10.00 0.78
C VAL A 33 -6.54 11.24 1.42
N ALA A 34 -7.49 11.87 0.74
CA ALA A 34 -8.23 13.02 1.25
C ALA A 34 -9.29 12.67 2.32
N GLY A 35 -9.55 11.37 2.56
CA GLY A 35 -10.58 10.91 3.50
C GLY A 35 -12.02 11.02 2.98
N GLU A 36 -12.21 11.33 1.70
CA GLU A 36 -13.53 11.41 1.05
C GLU A 36 -14.14 10.03 0.82
N ILE A 37 -13.29 9.03 0.57
CA ILE A 37 -13.67 7.63 0.43
C ILE A 37 -13.01 6.83 1.55
N LYS A 38 -13.83 6.04 2.26
CA LYS A 38 -13.33 5.16 3.32
C LYS A 38 -12.56 3.99 2.72
N ALA A 39 -11.43 3.64 3.33
CA ALA A 39 -10.64 2.46 3.02
C ALA A 39 -10.17 1.79 4.31
N HIS A 40 -9.87 0.50 4.23
CA HIS A 40 -9.30 -0.25 5.36
C HIS A 40 -7.79 -0.06 5.39
N ILE A 41 -7.35 1.04 6.01
CA ILE A 41 -5.94 1.44 6.10
C ILE A 41 -5.21 0.48 7.03
N VAL A 42 -4.04 -0.02 6.60
CA VAL A 42 -3.17 -0.91 7.36
C VAL A 42 -1.91 -0.23 7.86
N ALA A 43 -1.39 0.75 7.11
CA ALA A 43 -0.24 1.56 7.48
C ALA A 43 -0.28 2.91 6.78
N GLU A 44 0.31 3.92 7.39
CA GLU A 44 0.33 5.28 6.87
C GLU A 44 1.58 6.02 7.34
N THR A 45 2.13 6.85 6.47
CA THR A 45 3.16 7.85 6.77
C THR A 45 2.72 9.20 6.22
N VAL A 46 3.58 10.22 6.33
CA VAL A 46 3.32 11.53 5.71
C VAL A 46 3.19 11.41 4.19
N GLU A 47 3.95 10.51 3.55
CA GLU A 47 4.10 10.41 2.10
C GLU A 47 3.40 9.21 1.48
N TYR A 48 3.14 8.16 2.25
CA TYR A 48 2.63 6.88 1.75
C TYR A 48 1.42 6.40 2.51
N LEU A 49 0.58 5.63 1.81
CA LEU A 49 -0.61 4.99 2.37
C LEU A 49 -0.65 3.53 1.92
N ALA A 50 -1.00 2.63 2.82
CA ALA A 50 -1.27 1.24 2.53
C ALA A 50 -2.67 0.86 3.04
N PHE A 51 -3.47 0.23 2.19
CA PHE A 51 -4.85 -0.16 2.48
C PHE A 51 -5.23 -1.45 1.75
N LEU A 52 -6.25 -2.13 2.24
CA LEU A 52 -6.73 -3.37 1.63
C LEU A 52 -7.44 -3.11 0.30
N ASP A 53 -7.18 -3.96 -0.68
CA ASP A 53 -7.99 -4.04 -1.91
C ASP A 53 -9.38 -4.61 -1.54
N VAL A 54 -10.44 -3.93 -1.95
CA VAL A 54 -11.83 -4.35 -1.70
C VAL A 54 -12.29 -5.48 -2.61
N GLN A 55 -11.55 -5.75 -3.68
CA GLN A 55 -11.73 -6.89 -4.59
C GLN A 55 -10.41 -7.68 -4.71
N PRO A 56 -9.98 -8.32 -3.62
CA PRO A 56 -8.65 -8.89 -3.53
C PRO A 56 -8.52 -10.19 -4.34
N LEU A 57 -7.31 -10.46 -4.83
CA LEU A 57 -6.97 -11.75 -5.45
C LEU A 57 -6.86 -12.86 -4.41
N THR A 58 -6.34 -12.53 -3.24
CA THR A 58 -6.25 -13.40 -2.05
C THR A 58 -6.55 -12.59 -0.81
N ALA A 59 -6.92 -13.25 0.30
CA ALA A 59 -7.11 -12.57 1.58
C ALA A 59 -5.83 -11.83 1.99
N GLY A 60 -5.96 -10.59 2.43
CA GLY A 60 -4.83 -9.75 2.80
C GLY A 60 -4.15 -9.03 1.63
N HIS A 61 -4.72 -9.00 0.43
CA HIS A 61 -4.20 -8.21 -0.69
C HIS A 61 -4.21 -6.72 -0.33
N VAL A 62 -3.03 -6.11 -0.28
CA VAL A 62 -2.80 -4.71 0.10
C VAL A 62 -2.34 -3.91 -1.12
N LEU A 63 -2.81 -2.67 -1.22
CA LEU A 63 -2.30 -1.66 -2.14
C LEU A 63 -1.45 -0.65 -1.38
N VAL A 64 -0.28 -0.33 -1.91
CA VAL A 64 0.64 0.67 -1.36
C VAL A 64 0.80 1.79 -2.37
N ILE A 65 0.50 3.02 -1.96
CA ILE A 65 0.48 4.20 -2.84
C ILE A 65 1.31 5.35 -2.27
N PRO A 66 1.86 6.22 -3.12
CA PRO A 66 2.28 7.54 -2.70
C PRO A 66 1.03 8.41 -2.50
N LYS A 67 1.04 9.31 -1.53
CA LYS A 67 -0.06 10.27 -1.33
C LYS A 67 -0.09 11.35 -2.41
N ILE A 68 1.05 11.64 -3.02
CA ILE A 68 1.13 12.49 -4.21
C ILE A 68 0.69 11.67 -5.41
N GLU A 69 -0.32 12.17 -6.14
CA GLU A 69 -0.82 11.52 -7.34
C GLU A 69 0.25 11.51 -8.43
N THR A 70 0.69 10.31 -8.80
CA THR A 70 1.62 10.06 -9.90
C THR A 70 1.09 8.84 -10.65
N ASP A 71 0.76 8.97 -11.91
CA ASP A 71 0.18 7.87 -12.71
C ASP A 71 1.19 6.73 -12.93
N TYR A 72 2.33 7.06 -13.51
CA TYR A 72 3.35 6.08 -13.86
C TYR A 72 4.45 6.02 -12.81
N ILE A 73 4.67 4.82 -12.25
CA ILE A 73 5.59 4.64 -11.11
C ILE A 73 7.02 5.09 -11.42
N PHE A 74 7.46 4.98 -12.68
CA PHE A 74 8.81 5.38 -13.09
C PHE A 74 8.95 6.87 -13.40
N ASP A 75 7.86 7.65 -13.33
CA ASP A 75 7.89 9.11 -13.41
C ASP A 75 8.00 9.78 -12.02
N MET A 76 8.05 8.97 -10.95
CA MET A 76 8.25 9.49 -9.60
C MET A 76 9.65 10.08 -9.43
N GLU A 77 9.74 11.13 -8.62
CA GLU A 77 11.03 11.60 -8.08
C GLU A 77 11.71 10.45 -7.33
N GLU A 78 13.05 10.37 -7.45
CA GLU A 78 13.85 9.23 -6.99
C GLU A 78 13.65 8.93 -5.49
N ASP A 79 13.67 9.96 -4.64
CA ASP A 79 13.49 9.79 -3.19
C ASP A 79 12.08 9.25 -2.86
N LEU A 80 11.05 9.73 -3.55
CA LEU A 80 9.68 9.26 -3.38
C LEU A 80 9.53 7.81 -3.85
N TYR A 81 10.14 7.47 -4.98
CA TYR A 81 10.17 6.11 -5.52
C TYR A 81 10.84 5.13 -4.55
N VAL A 82 12.04 5.46 -4.09
CA VAL A 82 12.80 4.61 -3.14
C VAL A 82 12.03 4.45 -1.82
N GLY A 83 11.49 5.54 -1.29
CA GLY A 83 10.69 5.53 -0.08
C GLY A 83 9.43 4.67 -0.19
N LEU A 84 8.74 4.71 -1.33
CA LEU A 84 7.56 3.88 -1.60
C LEU A 84 7.90 2.38 -1.51
N TRP A 85 9.00 1.96 -2.13
CA TRP A 85 9.45 0.56 -2.07
C TRP A 85 9.91 0.14 -0.67
N MET A 86 10.56 1.04 0.07
CA MET A 86 10.95 0.78 1.46
C MET A 86 9.72 0.65 2.37
N PHE A 87 8.72 1.50 2.17
CA PHE A 87 7.44 1.39 2.88
C PHE A 87 6.70 0.10 2.54
N ALA A 88 6.63 -0.26 1.25
CA ALA A 88 6.05 -1.52 0.80
C ALA A 88 6.74 -2.74 1.42
N LYS A 89 8.08 -2.71 1.56
CA LYS A 89 8.85 -3.77 2.23
C LYS A 89 8.44 -3.95 3.68
N ILE A 90 8.23 -2.86 4.42
CA ILE A 90 7.77 -2.91 5.83
C ILE A 90 6.38 -3.53 5.89
N VAL A 91 5.45 -3.05 5.06
CA VAL A 91 4.07 -3.56 5.01
C VAL A 91 4.05 -5.05 4.62
N ALA A 92 4.88 -5.46 3.65
CA ALA A 92 4.95 -6.86 3.20
C ALA A 92 5.41 -7.82 4.30
N LYS A 93 6.27 -7.38 5.22
CA LYS A 93 6.69 -8.20 6.37
C LYS A 93 5.55 -8.43 7.34
N GLY A 94 4.87 -7.38 7.80
CA GLY A 94 3.69 -7.51 8.64
C GLY A 94 2.58 -8.31 7.96
N LEU A 95 2.38 -8.10 6.65
CA LEU A 95 1.42 -8.87 5.86
C LEU A 95 1.71 -10.37 5.88
N LYS A 96 2.98 -10.77 5.75
CA LYS A 96 3.38 -12.18 5.78
C LYS A 96 3.16 -12.84 7.15
N VAL A 97 3.25 -12.07 8.23
CA VAL A 97 2.94 -12.54 9.59
C VAL A 97 1.43 -12.68 9.76
N ALA A 98 0.66 -11.65 9.37
CA ALA A 98 -0.81 -11.65 9.50
C ALA A 98 -1.50 -12.70 8.63
N PHE A 99 -0.97 -12.94 7.43
CA PHE A 99 -1.46 -13.91 6.46
C PHE A 99 -0.34 -14.87 6.07
N PRO A 100 -0.13 -15.96 6.84
CA PRO A 100 0.93 -16.92 6.57
C PRO A 100 0.85 -17.45 5.12
N CYS A 101 1.93 -17.26 4.38
CA CYS A 101 2.03 -17.62 2.97
C CYS A 101 3.46 -17.96 2.61
N ARG A 102 3.66 -18.60 1.45
CA ARG A 102 5.01 -18.92 0.99
C ARG A 102 5.81 -17.64 0.69
N LYS A 103 5.19 -16.69 -0.01
CA LYS A 103 5.77 -15.37 -0.34
C LYS A 103 4.67 -14.31 -0.43
N VAL A 104 5.04 -13.06 -0.22
CA VAL A 104 4.25 -11.93 -0.66
C VAL A 104 4.70 -11.59 -2.08
N GLY A 105 3.78 -11.72 -3.03
CA GLY A 105 4.00 -11.34 -4.42
C GLY A 105 3.84 -9.83 -4.59
N VAL A 106 4.54 -9.28 -5.59
CA VAL A 106 4.52 -7.84 -5.89
C VAL A 106 4.18 -7.63 -7.35
N SER A 107 3.28 -6.70 -7.64
CA SER A 107 2.98 -6.26 -8.99
C SER A 107 2.68 -4.75 -9.01
N VAL A 108 3.01 -4.10 -10.13
CA VAL A 108 2.61 -2.72 -10.43
C VAL A 108 2.03 -2.72 -11.84
N ILE A 109 0.77 -2.38 -11.99
CA ILE A 109 0.05 -2.42 -13.28
C ILE A 109 -0.41 -1.02 -13.68
N GLY A 110 -1.29 -0.37 -12.89
CA GLY A 110 -1.69 1.02 -13.08
C GLY A 110 -2.57 1.31 -14.29
N LEU A 111 -3.14 0.30 -14.96
CA LEU A 111 -3.94 0.51 -16.18
C LEU A 111 -5.39 0.94 -15.89
N GLU A 112 -5.93 0.57 -14.72
CA GLU A 112 -7.32 0.87 -14.35
C GLU A 112 -7.44 2.20 -13.59
N VAL A 113 -6.49 2.48 -12.70
CA VAL A 113 -6.44 3.71 -11.91
C VAL A 113 -5.13 4.44 -12.20
N PRO A 114 -5.17 5.68 -12.72
CA PRO A 114 -3.98 6.45 -13.06
C PRO A 114 -3.33 7.07 -11.80
N HIS A 115 -2.97 6.23 -10.86
CA HIS A 115 -2.28 6.53 -9.61
C HIS A 115 -1.43 5.31 -9.27
N ALA A 116 -0.12 5.46 -9.32
CA ALA A 116 0.81 4.36 -9.12
C ALA A 116 0.54 3.64 -7.80
N HIS A 117 0.44 2.33 -7.86
CA HIS A 117 0.19 1.48 -6.70
C HIS A 117 0.91 0.15 -6.82
N ILE A 118 1.54 -0.23 -5.72
CA ILE A 118 2.18 -1.53 -5.56
C ILE A 118 1.16 -2.49 -4.95
N HIS A 119 0.86 -3.58 -5.65
CA HIS A 119 0.10 -4.68 -5.11
C HIS A 119 1.01 -5.57 -4.26
N LEU A 120 0.61 -5.85 -3.02
CA LEU A 120 1.22 -6.84 -2.14
C LEU A 120 0.22 -7.96 -1.91
N ILE A 121 0.54 -9.16 -2.38
CA ILE A 121 -0.41 -10.28 -2.45
C ILE A 121 0.17 -11.50 -1.74
N PRO A 122 -0.43 -11.96 -0.63
CA PRO A 122 -0.10 -13.25 -0.04
C PRO A 122 -0.30 -14.37 -1.05
N MET A 123 0.76 -15.14 -1.36
CA MET A 123 0.68 -16.16 -2.39
C MET A 123 1.33 -17.48 -1.96
N ASN A 124 0.73 -18.58 -2.36
CA ASN A 124 1.23 -19.93 -2.22
C ASN A 124 1.51 -20.58 -3.59
N ASN A 125 0.84 -20.09 -4.64
CA ASN A 125 0.97 -20.55 -6.02
C ASN A 125 1.13 -19.36 -6.96
N VAL A 126 1.71 -19.56 -8.13
CA VAL A 126 1.84 -18.52 -9.16
C VAL A 126 0.47 -18.02 -9.64
N SER A 127 -0.54 -18.89 -9.68
CA SER A 127 -1.91 -18.55 -10.06
C SER A 127 -2.59 -17.55 -9.10
N ASP A 128 -2.06 -17.34 -7.88
CA ASP A 128 -2.57 -16.34 -6.94
C ASP A 128 -2.33 -14.91 -7.43
N MET A 129 -1.40 -14.70 -8.37
CA MET A 129 -1.11 -13.43 -9.03
C MET A 129 -1.86 -13.24 -10.36
N ASN A 130 -2.86 -14.06 -10.66
CA ASN A 130 -3.62 -13.94 -11.89
C ASN A 130 -4.73 -12.88 -11.76
N PHE A 131 -4.50 -11.69 -12.31
CA PHE A 131 -5.45 -10.56 -12.29
C PHE A 131 -6.68 -10.77 -13.19
N SER A 132 -6.66 -11.76 -14.08
CA SER A 132 -7.82 -12.15 -14.90
C SER A 132 -8.76 -13.14 -14.20
N LYS A 133 -8.35 -13.64 -13.04
CA LYS A 133 -9.13 -14.53 -12.20
C LYS A 133 -10.30 -13.79 -11.54
N GLU A 134 -11.38 -14.49 -11.24
CA GLU A 134 -12.44 -13.95 -10.40
C GLU A 134 -11.87 -13.52 -9.04
N LYS A 135 -12.18 -12.30 -8.66
CA LYS A 135 -11.72 -11.69 -7.41
C LYS A 135 -12.62 -12.09 -6.26
N LEU A 136 -12.07 -12.11 -5.06
CA LEU A 136 -12.85 -12.34 -3.84
C LEU A 136 -13.77 -11.13 -3.58
N SER A 137 -14.86 -11.37 -2.87
CA SER A 137 -15.83 -10.35 -2.46
C SER A 137 -16.04 -10.38 -0.95
N PRO A 138 -15.02 -10.01 -0.14
CA PRO A 138 -15.11 -10.01 1.31
C PRO A 138 -16.13 -8.97 1.80
N THR A 139 -16.74 -9.24 2.94
CA THR A 139 -17.60 -8.27 3.63
C THR A 139 -16.75 -7.14 4.23
N GLN A 140 -17.41 -6.04 4.65
CA GLN A 140 -16.72 -4.94 5.30
C GLN A 140 -16.13 -5.36 6.66
N GLU A 141 -16.79 -6.27 7.35
CA GLU A 141 -16.33 -6.85 8.61
C GLU A 141 -15.05 -7.67 8.39
N GLU A 142 -15.03 -8.54 7.37
CA GLU A 142 -13.85 -9.35 7.02
C GLU A 142 -12.67 -8.47 6.62
N LEU A 143 -12.90 -7.38 5.89
CA LEU A 143 -11.86 -6.40 5.55
C LEU A 143 -11.34 -5.66 6.79
N ALA A 144 -12.24 -5.29 7.71
CA ALA A 144 -11.85 -4.63 8.96
C ALA A 144 -10.98 -5.56 9.83
N GLU A 145 -11.37 -6.81 9.97
CA GLU A 145 -10.59 -7.82 10.70
C GLU A 145 -9.23 -8.09 10.06
N ALA A 146 -9.18 -8.17 8.73
CA ALA A 146 -7.95 -8.35 7.98
C ALA A 146 -7.00 -7.15 8.17
N ALA A 147 -7.51 -5.93 8.13
CA ALA A 147 -6.73 -4.73 8.37
C ALA A 147 -6.16 -4.70 9.78
N GLU A 148 -6.96 -5.08 10.78
CA GLU A 148 -6.51 -5.11 12.18
C GLU A 148 -5.41 -6.16 12.40
N LYS A 149 -5.52 -7.36 11.81
CA LYS A 149 -4.47 -8.38 11.86
C LYS A 149 -3.13 -7.85 11.31
N ILE A 150 -3.16 -7.11 10.19
CA ILE A 150 -1.94 -6.56 9.60
C ILE A 150 -1.36 -5.47 10.51
N LYS A 151 -2.20 -4.57 11.05
CA LYS A 151 -1.74 -3.53 11.99
C LYS A 151 -1.05 -4.13 13.21
N GLN A 152 -1.65 -5.16 13.82
CA GLN A 152 -1.04 -5.85 14.97
C GLN A 152 0.32 -6.47 14.60
N ALA A 153 0.39 -7.16 13.47
CA ALA A 153 1.65 -7.74 12.99
C ALA A 153 2.74 -6.70 12.74
N LEU A 154 2.37 -5.49 12.29
CA LEU A 154 3.32 -4.38 12.08
C LEU A 154 3.83 -3.76 13.40
N LEU A 155 3.08 -3.88 14.49
CA LEU A 155 3.49 -3.39 15.82
C LEU A 155 4.48 -4.35 16.51
N GLU A 156 4.45 -5.63 16.15
CA GLU A 156 5.28 -6.68 16.76
C GLU A 156 6.67 -6.82 16.10
N GLU A 157 6.91 -6.19 14.95
CA GLU A 157 8.21 -6.16 14.25
C GLU A 157 9.10 -4.96 14.70
#